data_227376e7a215ad9f8173ab26c9fb0ba4
#
_entry.id   227376e7a215ad9f8173ab26c9fb0ba4
#
_cell.length_a   1.000
_cell.length_b   1.000
_cell.length_c   1.000
_cell.angle_alpha   90.00
_cell.angle_beta   90.00
_cell.angle_gamma   90.00
#
_symmetry.space_group_name_H-M   'P 1'
#
loop_
_entity.id
_entity.type
_entity.pdbx_description
1 polymer ?
#
loop_
_entity_poly.entity_id
_entity_poly.type
_entity_poly.pdbx_seq_one_letter_code
_entity_poly.pdbx_strand_id
1 'polypeptide(L)'
;MGEAAAATEALARIQQRWGVGVIRRGRVVTDPQLRGLVVRSSGFAALDALLAPRGAPDGLTLLRGAVGSGRTTLALRTAAATQAAGGAVAWIDASHTFDGVEAAARGVQLTSLPIVMPFDINEALETAGSIIAADAADLLILDCAGVRGEARVDGLERLAARARRTGAAVIALVDSAEGVLSDLALECSTVGWLRIGSDVVGRKMCVALRSGPRRDAQVLIDVLEPRSAREAIRNERIAAE
;
A
#
# COMPACT_ATOMS: atom_id res chain seq x y z
N MET A 1 38.02 -1.48 -4.14
CA MET A 1 37.65 -2.90 -3.89
C MET A 1 37.29 -3.21 -2.43
N GLY A 2 37.40 -2.27 -1.48
CA GLY A 2 37.19 -2.51 -0.04
C GLY A 2 35.73 -2.47 0.44
N GLU A 3 34.89 -1.58 -0.06
CA GLU A 3 33.51 -1.41 0.45
C GLU A 3 32.56 -2.57 0.13
N ALA A 4 32.64 -3.13 -1.08
CA ALA A 4 31.80 -4.25 -1.47
C ALA A 4 32.14 -5.53 -0.67
N ALA A 5 33.41 -5.73 -0.32
CA ALA A 5 33.86 -6.84 0.51
C ALA A 5 33.38 -6.69 1.97
N ALA A 6 33.47 -5.49 2.53
CA ALA A 6 33.00 -5.17 3.88
C ALA A 6 31.48 -5.33 4.01
N ALA A 7 30.72 -4.90 3.00
CA ALA A 7 29.27 -5.08 2.96
C ALA A 7 28.88 -6.56 2.89
N THR A 8 29.59 -7.37 2.11
CA THR A 8 29.35 -8.82 1.99
C THR A 8 29.65 -9.54 3.31
N GLU A 9 30.71 -9.15 4.00
CA GLU A 9 31.05 -9.74 5.31
C GLU A 9 30.06 -9.34 6.40
N ALA A 10 29.60 -8.09 6.40
CA ALA A 10 28.56 -7.62 7.31
C ALA A 10 27.22 -8.37 7.07
N LEU A 11 26.84 -8.57 5.81
CA LEU A 11 25.70 -9.39 5.42
C LEU A 11 25.80 -10.83 5.93
N ALA A 12 26.95 -11.45 5.76
CA ALA A 12 27.18 -12.83 6.23
C ALA A 12 27.05 -12.93 7.76
N ARG A 13 27.58 -11.96 8.53
CA ARG A 13 27.44 -11.93 10.00
C ARG A 13 26.00 -11.76 10.45
N ILE A 14 25.23 -10.93 9.76
CA ILE A 14 23.80 -10.74 10.07
C ILE A 14 23.00 -12.02 9.75
N GLN A 15 23.24 -12.63 8.59
CA GLN A 15 22.60 -13.87 8.22
C GLN A 15 22.94 -15.03 9.16
N GLN A 16 24.17 -15.10 9.65
CA GLN A 16 24.62 -16.11 10.62
C GLN A 16 23.92 -15.93 11.99
N ARG A 17 23.67 -14.68 12.40
CA ARG A 17 23.07 -14.38 13.71
C ARG A 17 21.55 -14.44 13.71
N TRP A 18 20.90 -14.13 12.58
CA TRP A 18 19.46 -13.90 12.48
C TRP A 18 18.75 -14.81 11.47
N GLY A 19 19.49 -15.66 10.77
CA GLY A 19 18.98 -16.59 9.75
C GLY A 19 19.07 -16.06 8.31
N VAL A 20 19.15 -17.04 7.37
CA VAL A 20 19.20 -16.75 5.93
C VAL A 20 17.82 -16.28 5.48
N GLY A 21 17.63 -15.03 5.20
CA GLY A 21 16.33 -14.47 4.75
C GLY A 21 15.88 -13.23 5.53
N VAL A 22 16.58 -12.89 6.63
CA VAL A 22 16.33 -11.65 7.39
C VAL A 22 16.71 -10.42 6.57
N ILE A 23 17.71 -10.54 5.68
CA ILE A 23 18.04 -9.49 4.72
C ILE A 23 17.78 -10.05 3.32
N ARG A 24 16.74 -9.57 2.68
CA ARG A 24 16.56 -9.71 1.24
C ARG A 24 17.24 -8.53 0.56
N ARG A 25 18.10 -8.82 -0.42
CA ARG A 25 18.53 -7.79 -1.35
C ARG A 25 17.29 -7.29 -2.06
N GLY A 26 17.00 -6.00 -1.92
CA GLY A 26 16.00 -5.36 -2.76
C GLY A 26 16.31 -5.68 -4.23
N ARG A 27 15.30 -5.88 -5.03
CA ARG A 27 15.45 -6.09 -6.47
C ARG A 27 16.05 -4.81 -7.04
N VAL A 28 17.37 -4.79 -7.23
CA VAL A 28 18.02 -3.72 -7.98
C VAL A 28 17.52 -3.87 -9.41
N VAL A 29 16.49 -3.12 -9.76
CA VAL A 29 16.18 -2.85 -11.17
C VAL A 29 17.29 -1.94 -11.65
N THR A 30 18.37 -2.54 -12.16
CA THR A 30 19.59 -1.86 -12.58
C THR A 30 19.39 -1.04 -13.85
N ASP A 31 18.28 -1.25 -14.56
CA ASP A 31 17.92 -0.49 -15.74
C ASP A 31 16.89 0.60 -15.40
N PRO A 32 17.26 1.89 -15.41
CA PRO A 32 16.33 3.00 -15.20
C PRO A 32 15.16 3.00 -16.19
N GLN A 33 15.32 2.41 -17.39
CA GLN A 33 14.26 2.31 -18.39
C GLN A 33 13.22 1.25 -18.02
N LEU A 34 13.56 0.25 -17.21
CA LEU A 34 12.65 -0.79 -16.74
C LEU A 34 11.89 -0.39 -15.45
N ARG A 35 12.37 0.62 -14.72
CA ARG A 35 11.68 1.11 -13.50
C ARG A 35 10.27 1.64 -13.80
N GLY A 36 10.05 2.27 -14.96
CA GLY A 36 8.73 2.76 -15.40
C GLY A 36 7.79 1.68 -15.99
N LEU A 37 8.23 0.43 -16.07
CA LEU A 37 7.47 -0.69 -16.66
C LEU A 37 6.89 -1.65 -15.62
N VAL A 38 7.18 -1.45 -14.33
CA VAL A 38 6.60 -2.29 -13.27
C VAL A 38 5.14 -1.88 -13.09
N VAL A 39 4.24 -2.67 -13.66
CA VAL A 39 2.80 -2.51 -13.40
C VAL A 39 2.55 -2.90 -11.96
N ARG A 40 2.19 -1.92 -11.12
CA ARG A 40 1.82 -2.16 -9.72
C ARG A 40 0.34 -2.50 -9.65
N SER A 41 0.06 -3.75 -9.27
CA SER A 41 -1.31 -4.19 -9.04
C SER A 41 -1.87 -3.59 -7.74
N SER A 42 -3.10 -3.16 -7.79
CA SER A 42 -3.87 -2.75 -6.61
C SER A 42 -4.33 -3.95 -5.75
N GLY A 43 -4.17 -5.17 -6.27
CA GLY A 43 -4.75 -6.38 -5.70
C GLY A 43 -6.23 -6.59 -6.05
N PHE A 44 -6.78 -5.72 -6.93
CA PHE A 44 -8.14 -5.84 -7.46
C PHE A 44 -8.15 -5.69 -8.97
N ALA A 45 -8.43 -6.78 -9.68
CA ALA A 45 -8.36 -6.84 -11.15
C ALA A 45 -9.21 -5.75 -11.85
N ALA A 46 -10.37 -5.41 -11.28
CA ALA A 46 -11.26 -4.39 -11.83
C ALA A 46 -10.63 -2.98 -11.74
N LEU A 47 -9.94 -2.66 -10.64
CA LEU A 47 -9.22 -1.41 -10.50
C LEU A 47 -7.96 -1.39 -11.36
N ASP A 48 -7.24 -2.50 -11.44
CA ASP A 48 -6.06 -2.63 -12.30
C ASP A 48 -6.42 -2.41 -13.77
N ALA A 49 -7.55 -2.95 -14.25
CA ALA A 49 -8.07 -2.70 -15.59
C ALA A 49 -8.41 -1.22 -15.82
N LEU A 50 -8.93 -0.53 -14.80
CA LEU A 50 -9.22 0.89 -14.87
C LEU A 50 -7.94 1.73 -14.93
N LEU A 51 -6.89 1.33 -14.22
CA LEU A 51 -5.59 1.99 -14.18
C LEU A 51 -4.66 1.58 -15.34
N ALA A 52 -5.05 0.58 -16.15
CA ALA A 52 -4.24 0.10 -17.26
C ALA A 52 -3.90 1.22 -18.28
N PRO A 53 -2.74 1.11 -18.95
CA PRO A 53 -1.78 -0.02 -18.94
C PRO A 53 -0.71 0.06 -17.85
N ARG A 54 -0.62 1.14 -17.08
CA ARG A 54 0.51 1.41 -16.18
C ARG A 54 0.31 0.99 -14.71
N GLY A 55 -0.93 0.66 -14.30
CA GLY A 55 -1.25 0.44 -12.88
C GLY A 55 -1.15 1.73 -12.06
N ALA A 56 -0.89 1.60 -10.75
CA ALA A 56 -0.61 2.75 -9.90
C ALA A 56 0.70 3.42 -10.34
N PRO A 57 0.72 4.76 -10.53
CA PRO A 57 1.90 5.46 -11.02
C PRO A 57 3.03 5.49 -9.99
N ASP A 58 4.26 5.74 -10.48
CA ASP A 58 5.32 6.24 -9.63
C ASP A 58 4.93 7.64 -9.11
N GLY A 59 5.40 7.97 -7.90
CA GLY A 59 5.03 9.22 -7.25
C GLY A 59 3.98 9.02 -6.18
N LEU A 60 3.07 9.96 -6.01
CA LEU A 60 2.08 9.99 -4.93
C LEU A 60 0.69 9.60 -5.43
N THR A 61 0.15 8.54 -4.87
CA THR A 61 -1.27 8.19 -4.95
C THR A 61 -1.96 8.55 -3.63
N LEU A 62 -3.02 9.34 -3.70
CA LEU A 62 -3.88 9.63 -2.55
C LEU A 62 -5.04 8.65 -2.51
N LEU A 63 -5.20 7.94 -1.38
CA LEU A 63 -6.41 7.17 -1.08
C LEU A 63 -7.27 7.96 -0.11
N ARG A 64 -8.40 8.47 -0.60
CA ARG A 64 -9.33 9.32 0.12
C ARG A 64 -10.57 8.54 0.51
N GLY A 65 -11.21 8.95 1.60
CA GLY A 65 -12.50 8.41 2.00
C GLY A 65 -12.69 8.47 3.52
N ALA A 66 -13.93 8.42 3.95
CA ALA A 66 -14.29 8.38 5.36
C ALA A 66 -13.83 7.07 6.04
N VAL A 67 -13.90 7.03 7.35
CA VAL A 67 -13.76 5.77 8.12
C VAL A 67 -14.77 4.74 7.59
N GLY A 68 -14.31 3.51 7.36
CA GLY A 68 -15.16 2.44 6.78
C GLY A 68 -15.32 2.49 5.24
N SER A 69 -14.69 3.44 4.55
CA SER A 69 -14.76 3.54 3.08
C SER A 69 -14.06 2.40 2.33
N GLY A 70 -13.16 1.66 2.99
CA GLY A 70 -12.33 0.62 2.38
C GLY A 70 -10.96 1.08 1.91
N ARG A 71 -10.57 2.35 2.13
CA ARG A 71 -9.24 2.86 1.73
C ARG A 71 -8.09 2.04 2.32
N THR A 72 -8.15 1.69 3.61
CA THR A 72 -7.12 0.86 4.26
C THR A 72 -7.08 -0.56 3.67
N THR A 73 -8.25 -1.15 3.39
CA THR A 73 -8.35 -2.45 2.71
C THR A 73 -7.69 -2.41 1.33
N LEU A 74 -7.89 -1.33 0.57
CA LEU A 74 -7.25 -1.15 -0.74
C LEU A 74 -5.71 -1.04 -0.58
N ALA A 75 -5.22 -0.26 0.39
CA ALA A 75 -3.80 -0.13 0.67
C ALA A 75 -3.17 -1.47 1.08
N LEU A 76 -3.81 -2.24 1.98
CA LEU A 76 -3.34 -3.56 2.39
C LEU A 76 -3.30 -4.56 1.24
N ARG A 77 -4.31 -4.56 0.36
CA ARG A 77 -4.32 -5.43 -0.83
C ARG A 77 -3.22 -5.05 -1.82
N THR A 78 -2.97 -3.75 -1.99
CA THR A 78 -1.84 -3.26 -2.83
C THR A 78 -0.49 -3.67 -2.23
N ALA A 79 -0.34 -3.58 -0.90
CA ALA A 79 0.85 -4.06 -0.19
C ALA A 79 1.07 -5.56 -0.43
N ALA A 80 0.03 -6.37 -0.24
CA ALA A 80 0.09 -7.82 -0.44
C ALA A 80 0.44 -8.18 -1.90
N ALA A 81 -0.15 -7.49 -2.88
CA ALA A 81 0.15 -7.69 -4.29
C ALA A 81 1.61 -7.31 -4.63
N THR A 82 2.11 -6.21 -4.06
CA THR A 82 3.51 -5.79 -4.22
C THR A 82 4.47 -6.82 -3.63
N GLN A 83 4.20 -7.31 -2.42
CA GLN A 83 5.01 -8.36 -1.78
C GLN A 83 4.97 -9.68 -2.57
N ALA A 84 3.81 -10.07 -3.09
CA ALA A 84 3.65 -11.27 -3.92
C ALA A 84 4.45 -11.18 -5.22
N ALA A 85 4.63 -9.97 -5.77
CA ALA A 85 5.49 -9.70 -6.92
C ALA A 85 6.99 -9.62 -6.55
N GLY A 86 7.35 -9.81 -5.26
CA GLY A 86 8.73 -9.75 -4.75
C GLY A 86 9.20 -8.34 -4.42
N GLY A 87 8.31 -7.34 -4.42
CA GLY A 87 8.63 -5.95 -4.06
C GLY A 87 8.71 -5.77 -2.54
N ALA A 88 9.54 -4.82 -2.12
CA ALA A 88 9.65 -4.38 -0.74
C ALA A 88 8.56 -3.35 -0.42
N VAL A 89 7.88 -3.53 0.71
CA VAL A 89 6.84 -2.61 1.19
C VAL A 89 7.20 -2.10 2.57
N ALA A 90 7.01 -0.80 2.82
CA ALA A 90 7.10 -0.21 4.15
C ALA A 90 5.78 0.50 4.49
N TRP A 91 5.39 0.47 5.77
CA TRP A 91 4.20 1.12 6.30
C TRP A 91 4.58 2.14 7.38
N ILE A 92 4.15 3.38 7.20
CA ILE A 92 4.26 4.42 8.22
C ILE A 92 2.86 4.71 8.74
N ASP A 93 2.63 4.36 9.99
CA ASP A 93 1.34 4.49 10.67
C ASP A 93 1.32 5.74 11.56
N ALA A 94 1.14 6.91 10.95
CA ALA A 94 1.00 8.16 11.69
C ALA A 94 -0.38 8.30 12.34
N SER A 95 -1.33 7.47 11.96
CA SER A 95 -2.68 7.40 12.55
C SER A 95 -2.76 6.51 13.79
N HIS A 96 -1.74 5.68 14.02
CA HIS A 96 -1.71 4.67 15.10
C HIS A 96 -2.91 3.69 15.05
N THR A 97 -3.35 3.32 13.84
CA THR A 97 -4.53 2.47 13.61
C THR A 97 -4.23 1.18 12.86
N PHE A 98 -2.95 0.84 12.65
CA PHE A 98 -2.57 -0.36 11.91
C PHE A 98 -3.03 -1.63 12.65
N ASP A 99 -3.83 -2.43 11.95
CA ASP A 99 -4.29 -3.75 12.43
C ASP A 99 -3.52 -4.87 11.71
N GLY A 100 -2.60 -5.51 12.44
CA GLY A 100 -1.80 -6.61 11.91
C GLY A 100 -2.63 -7.85 11.59
N VAL A 101 -3.74 -8.08 12.31
CA VAL A 101 -4.63 -9.23 12.06
C VAL A 101 -5.38 -9.02 10.74
N GLU A 102 -5.92 -7.83 10.52
CA GLU A 102 -6.57 -7.47 9.27
C GLU A 102 -5.56 -7.48 8.11
N ALA A 103 -4.36 -6.96 8.31
CA ALA A 103 -3.31 -6.96 7.29
C ALA A 103 -2.94 -8.40 6.85
N ALA A 104 -2.72 -9.31 7.81
CA ALA A 104 -2.46 -10.72 7.52
C ALA A 104 -3.64 -11.38 6.80
N ALA A 105 -4.88 -11.08 7.22
CA ALA A 105 -6.09 -11.60 6.61
C ALA A 105 -6.29 -11.11 5.16
N ARG A 106 -5.73 -9.94 4.81
CA ARG A 106 -5.70 -9.41 3.43
C ARG A 106 -4.53 -9.92 2.60
N GLY A 107 -3.68 -10.78 3.17
CA GLY A 107 -2.57 -11.42 2.47
C GLY A 107 -1.22 -10.73 2.63
N VAL A 108 -1.13 -9.74 3.51
CA VAL A 108 0.14 -9.06 3.81
C VAL A 108 1.06 -9.99 4.60
N GLN A 109 2.31 -10.11 4.17
CA GLN A 109 3.36 -10.84 4.87
C GLN A 109 3.99 -9.95 5.94
N LEU A 110 3.51 -10.04 7.18
CA LEU A 110 3.95 -9.19 8.29
C LEU A 110 5.43 -9.34 8.63
N THR A 111 6.00 -10.53 8.42
CA THR A 111 7.44 -10.80 8.66
C THR A 111 8.38 -10.02 7.74
N SER A 112 7.86 -9.47 6.63
CA SER A 112 8.60 -8.68 5.66
C SER A 112 8.03 -7.26 5.49
N LEU A 113 7.18 -6.81 6.41
CA LEU A 113 6.62 -5.47 6.43
C LEU A 113 7.19 -4.68 7.61
N PRO A 114 8.20 -3.81 7.42
CA PRO A 114 8.56 -2.82 8.43
C PRO A 114 7.41 -1.84 8.64
N ILE A 115 7.04 -1.67 9.91
CA ILE A 115 6.01 -0.71 10.34
C ILE A 115 6.68 0.31 11.23
N VAL A 116 6.55 1.59 10.89
CA VAL A 116 7.04 2.71 11.68
C VAL A 116 5.84 3.47 12.24
N MET A 117 5.84 3.69 13.55
CA MET A 117 4.82 4.47 14.26
C MET A 117 5.46 5.77 14.74
N PRO A 118 5.39 6.85 13.95
CA PRO A 118 6.01 8.12 14.28
C PRO A 118 5.24 8.84 15.38
N PHE A 119 5.93 9.72 16.11
CA PHE A 119 5.31 10.52 17.15
C PHE A 119 4.38 11.60 16.58
N ASP A 120 4.73 12.17 15.43
CA ASP A 120 3.94 13.19 14.74
C ASP A 120 4.06 13.10 13.22
N ILE A 121 3.33 13.99 12.53
CA ILE A 121 3.31 14.03 11.06
C ILE A 121 4.64 14.48 10.46
N ASN A 122 5.44 15.29 11.16
CA ASN A 122 6.73 15.74 10.65
C ASN A 122 7.72 14.57 10.64
N GLU A 123 7.80 13.83 11.74
CA GLU A 123 8.61 12.60 11.83
C GLU A 123 8.15 11.57 10.79
N ALA A 124 6.85 11.42 10.57
CA ALA A 124 6.30 10.55 9.53
C ALA A 124 6.82 10.92 8.13
N LEU A 125 6.77 12.20 7.79
CA LEU A 125 7.21 12.72 6.48
C LEU A 125 8.73 12.67 6.31
N GLU A 126 9.50 12.92 7.36
CA GLU A 126 10.98 12.80 7.36
C GLU A 126 11.38 11.33 7.16
N THR A 127 10.75 10.42 7.90
CA THR A 127 10.97 8.97 7.77
C THR A 127 10.62 8.49 6.36
N ALA A 128 9.45 8.89 5.84
CA ALA A 128 9.04 8.58 4.47
C ALA A 128 10.08 9.07 3.45
N GLY A 129 10.54 10.31 3.62
CA GLY A 129 11.57 10.92 2.78
C GLY A 129 12.90 10.16 2.82
N SER A 130 13.28 9.63 3.98
CA SER A 130 14.50 8.85 4.18
C SER A 130 14.40 7.47 3.52
N ILE A 131 13.28 6.76 3.68
CA ILE A 131 13.01 5.47 3.03
C ILE A 131 13.10 5.59 1.51
N ILE A 132 12.48 6.63 0.93
CA ILE A 132 12.50 6.87 -0.52
C ILE A 132 13.92 7.23 -0.98
N ALA A 133 14.64 8.08 -0.23
CA ALA A 133 16.01 8.48 -0.60
C ALA A 133 16.99 7.31 -0.59
N ALA A 134 16.77 6.35 0.31
CA ALA A 134 17.58 5.13 0.42
C ALA A 134 17.18 4.02 -0.57
N ASP A 135 16.16 4.24 -1.41
CA ASP A 135 15.58 3.20 -2.31
C ASP A 135 15.23 1.90 -1.55
N ALA A 136 14.74 2.07 -0.30
CA ALA A 136 14.55 0.98 0.65
C ALA A 136 13.19 0.26 0.50
N ALA A 137 12.26 0.82 -0.29
CA ALA A 137 10.96 0.22 -0.56
C ALA A 137 10.48 0.53 -1.98
N ASP A 138 9.88 -0.47 -2.63
CA ASP A 138 9.20 -0.31 -3.93
C ASP A 138 7.83 0.35 -3.76
N LEU A 139 7.21 0.14 -2.60
CA LEU A 139 5.95 0.75 -2.19
C LEU A 139 6.04 1.25 -0.75
N LEU A 140 5.81 2.53 -0.57
CA LEU A 140 5.66 3.14 0.76
C LEU A 140 4.20 3.48 0.99
N ILE A 141 3.62 2.99 2.09
CA ILE A 141 2.29 3.38 2.54
C ILE A 141 2.44 4.31 3.74
N LEU A 142 1.83 5.50 3.64
CA LEU A 142 1.79 6.50 4.69
C LEU A 142 0.34 6.67 5.15
N ASP A 143 0.00 6.11 6.29
CA ASP A 143 -1.32 6.29 6.88
C ASP A 143 -1.32 7.54 7.76
N CYS A 144 -1.90 8.61 7.24
CA CYS A 144 -2.14 9.87 7.95
C CYS A 144 -3.62 10.23 8.00
N ALA A 145 -4.49 9.23 7.99
CA ALA A 145 -5.92 9.39 8.20
C ALA A 145 -6.19 9.94 9.61
N GLY A 146 -7.07 10.93 9.71
CA GLY A 146 -7.34 11.61 10.98
C GLY A 146 -6.26 12.61 11.43
N VAL A 147 -5.07 12.56 10.84
CA VAL A 147 -3.97 13.47 11.18
C VAL A 147 -4.19 14.83 10.48
N ARG A 148 -4.20 15.91 11.26
CA ARG A 148 -4.38 17.28 10.78
C ARG A 148 -3.08 18.07 10.87
N GLY A 149 -2.96 19.13 10.05
CA GLY A 149 -1.84 20.06 10.11
C GLY A 149 -1.47 20.57 8.71
N GLU A 150 -1.10 21.86 8.61
CA GLU A 150 -0.65 22.49 7.35
C GLU A 150 0.64 21.86 6.82
N ALA A 151 1.56 21.47 7.71
CA ALA A 151 2.81 20.78 7.36
C ALA A 151 2.59 19.48 6.55
N ARG A 152 1.38 18.89 6.65
CA ARG A 152 1.03 17.68 5.90
C ARG A 152 0.95 17.94 4.39
N VAL A 153 0.35 19.05 3.96
CA VAL A 153 0.17 19.36 2.53
C VAL A 153 1.53 19.54 1.86
N ASP A 154 2.33 20.46 2.37
CA ASP A 154 3.68 20.74 1.84
C ASP A 154 4.60 19.53 1.92
N GLY A 155 4.47 18.75 3.00
CA GLY A 155 5.24 17.52 3.19
C GLY A 155 4.90 16.45 2.16
N LEU A 156 3.63 16.22 1.89
CA LEU A 156 3.16 15.26 0.88
C LEU A 156 3.59 15.70 -0.54
N GLU A 157 3.57 16.98 -0.86
CA GLU A 157 4.04 17.49 -2.16
C GLU A 157 5.55 17.31 -2.34
N ARG A 158 6.35 17.59 -1.29
CA ARG A 158 7.79 17.30 -1.31
C ARG A 158 8.06 15.81 -1.47
N LEU A 159 7.29 14.97 -0.78
CA LEU A 159 7.38 13.52 -0.89
C LEU A 159 7.04 13.04 -2.30
N ALA A 160 5.97 13.56 -2.90
CA ALA A 160 5.57 13.29 -4.28
C ALA A 160 6.69 13.63 -5.28
N ALA A 161 7.28 14.83 -5.14
CA ALA A 161 8.38 15.25 -6.00
C ALA A 161 9.62 14.36 -5.86
N ARG A 162 9.91 13.88 -4.65
CA ARG A 162 11.02 12.94 -4.40
C ARG A 162 10.71 11.57 -5.00
N ALA A 163 9.52 11.03 -4.77
CA ALA A 163 9.08 9.73 -5.26
C ALA A 163 9.14 9.64 -6.79
N ARG A 164 8.69 10.69 -7.49
CA ARG A 164 8.81 10.76 -8.97
C ARG A 164 10.26 10.70 -9.45
N ARG A 165 11.21 11.33 -8.74
CA ARG A 165 12.63 11.32 -9.11
C ARG A 165 13.29 9.96 -8.90
N THR A 166 12.86 9.21 -7.90
CA THR A 166 13.43 7.89 -7.56
C THR A 166 12.70 6.74 -8.23
N GLY A 167 11.51 6.97 -8.79
CA GLY A 167 10.63 5.92 -9.31
C GLY A 167 9.95 5.09 -8.21
N ALA A 168 9.89 5.62 -6.96
CA ALA A 168 9.18 5.00 -5.87
C ALA A 168 7.67 5.24 -5.98
N ALA A 169 6.85 4.29 -5.52
CA ALA A 169 5.43 4.50 -5.33
C ALA A 169 5.13 4.84 -3.87
N VAL A 170 4.35 5.88 -3.66
CA VAL A 170 3.85 6.28 -2.35
C VAL A 170 2.34 6.28 -2.38
N ILE A 171 1.72 5.60 -1.43
CA ILE A 171 0.28 5.67 -1.18
C ILE A 171 0.08 6.40 0.15
N ALA A 172 -0.62 7.54 0.13
CA ALA A 172 -1.01 8.23 1.35
C ALA A 172 -2.52 8.04 1.60
N LEU A 173 -2.87 7.53 2.79
CA LEU A 173 -4.24 7.43 3.24
C LEU A 173 -4.61 8.75 3.94
N VAL A 174 -5.66 9.39 3.46
CA VAL A 174 -6.11 10.70 3.95
C VAL A 174 -7.64 10.76 4.02
N ASP A 175 -8.18 11.56 4.94
CA ASP A 175 -9.63 11.80 4.98
C ASP A 175 -10.05 12.77 3.88
N SER A 176 -9.29 13.86 3.74
CA SER A 176 -9.43 14.83 2.66
C SER A 176 -8.04 15.23 2.18
N ALA A 177 -7.93 15.63 0.93
CA ALA A 177 -6.66 16.03 0.33
C ALA A 177 -6.82 17.34 -0.45
N GLU A 178 -7.57 18.27 0.10
CA GLU A 178 -7.69 19.60 -0.48
C GLU A 178 -6.30 20.25 -0.55
N GLY A 179 -5.95 20.73 -1.73
CA GLY A 179 -4.69 21.42 -1.99
C GLY A 179 -3.49 20.53 -2.28
N VAL A 180 -3.54 19.20 -2.08
CA VAL A 180 -2.38 18.31 -2.34
C VAL A 180 -2.34 17.91 -3.81
N LEU A 181 -1.24 18.25 -4.48
CA LEU A 181 -0.96 17.79 -5.84
C LEU A 181 -0.44 16.35 -5.82
N SER A 182 -1.15 15.45 -6.49
CA SER A 182 -0.83 14.02 -6.57
C SER A 182 -0.83 13.51 -8.01
N ASP A 183 -0.12 12.43 -8.25
CA ASP A 183 -0.08 11.76 -9.56
C ASP A 183 -1.37 10.99 -9.83
N LEU A 184 -1.98 10.47 -8.77
CA LEU A 184 -3.27 9.79 -8.78
C LEU A 184 -4.03 10.10 -7.49
N ALA A 185 -5.32 10.37 -7.59
CA ALA A 185 -6.21 10.44 -6.44
C ALA A 185 -7.39 9.51 -6.64
N LEU A 186 -7.56 8.59 -5.69
CA LEU A 186 -8.65 7.63 -5.63
C LEU A 186 -9.53 7.96 -4.43
N GLU A 187 -10.82 8.03 -4.65
CA GLU A 187 -11.81 8.18 -3.59
C GLU A 187 -12.57 6.87 -3.39
N CYS A 188 -12.49 6.35 -2.17
CA CYS A 188 -13.14 5.12 -1.76
C CYS A 188 -14.43 5.43 -1.00
N SER A 189 -15.49 4.68 -1.28
CA SER A 189 -16.74 4.71 -0.53
C SER A 189 -17.39 3.33 -0.50
N THR A 190 -18.01 2.99 0.63
CA THR A 190 -18.84 1.77 0.72
C THR A 190 -20.23 2.10 0.21
N VAL A 191 -20.68 1.39 -0.83
CA VAL A 191 -21.98 1.62 -1.50
C VAL A 191 -22.98 0.51 -1.24
N GLY A 192 -22.60 -0.57 -0.57
CA GLY A 192 -23.50 -1.67 -0.24
C GLY A 192 -22.82 -2.78 0.55
N TRP A 193 -23.62 -3.73 1.00
CA TRP A 193 -23.16 -4.89 1.74
C TRP A 193 -23.41 -6.17 0.93
N LEU A 194 -22.44 -7.06 0.93
CA LEU A 194 -22.56 -8.40 0.35
C LEU A 194 -23.13 -9.32 1.41
N ARG A 195 -24.15 -10.10 1.05
CA ARG A 195 -24.83 -11.00 1.97
C ARG A 195 -24.95 -12.41 1.38
N ILE A 196 -24.89 -13.40 2.28
CA ILE A 196 -25.29 -14.79 2.00
C ILE A 196 -26.42 -15.10 2.99
N GLY A 197 -27.66 -15.23 2.49
CA GLY A 197 -28.83 -15.27 3.35
C GLY A 197 -28.95 -13.99 4.20
N SER A 198 -28.97 -14.14 5.52
CA SER A 198 -29.00 -13.05 6.49
C SER A 198 -27.62 -12.46 6.80
N ASP A 199 -26.54 -13.19 6.50
CA ASP A 199 -25.22 -12.87 6.96
C ASP A 199 -24.52 -11.86 6.05
N VAL A 200 -23.87 -10.86 6.64
CA VAL A 200 -23.00 -9.92 5.94
C VAL A 200 -21.65 -10.57 5.77
N VAL A 201 -21.27 -10.88 4.55
CA VAL A 201 -19.99 -11.54 4.21
C VAL A 201 -18.97 -10.60 3.59
N GLY A 202 -19.36 -9.37 3.35
CA GLY A 202 -18.47 -8.38 2.74
C GLY A 202 -19.20 -7.08 2.42
N ARG A 203 -18.51 -6.25 1.64
CA ARG A 203 -19.03 -4.95 1.19
C ARG A 203 -18.73 -4.71 -0.28
N LYS A 204 -19.56 -3.92 -0.90
CA LYS A 204 -19.33 -3.36 -2.22
C LYS A 204 -18.71 -1.98 -2.06
N MET A 205 -17.49 -1.82 -2.54
CA MET A 205 -16.74 -0.58 -2.51
C MET A 205 -16.75 0.05 -3.89
N CYS A 206 -17.02 1.36 -3.95
CA CYS A 206 -16.81 2.18 -5.13
C CYS A 206 -15.45 2.88 -4.99
N VAL A 207 -14.63 2.77 -6.03
CA VAL A 207 -13.38 3.51 -6.15
C VAL A 207 -13.51 4.45 -7.35
N ALA A 208 -13.49 5.76 -7.10
CA ALA A 208 -13.59 6.79 -8.11
C ALA A 208 -12.23 7.49 -8.30
N LEU A 209 -11.82 7.70 -9.55
CA LEU A 209 -10.63 8.46 -9.90
C LEU A 209 -10.94 9.96 -9.83
N ARG A 210 -10.21 10.70 -8.98
CA ARG A 210 -10.36 12.14 -8.82
C ARG A 210 -9.26 12.95 -9.49
N SER A 211 -8.15 12.29 -9.84
CA SER A 211 -7.11 12.84 -10.72
C SER A 211 -6.51 11.73 -11.58
N GLY A 212 -5.72 12.10 -12.57
CA GLY A 212 -5.09 11.15 -13.49
C GLY A 212 -5.80 11.10 -14.85
N PRO A 213 -5.33 10.21 -15.75
CA PRO A 213 -5.74 10.20 -17.16
C PRO A 213 -7.20 9.79 -17.42
N ARG A 214 -7.85 9.16 -16.45
CA ARG A 214 -9.27 8.75 -16.51
C ARG A 214 -10.08 9.38 -15.39
N ARG A 215 -9.87 10.67 -15.16
CA ARG A 215 -10.61 11.43 -14.15
C ARG A 215 -12.12 11.17 -14.28
N ASP A 216 -12.79 11.04 -13.15
CA ASP A 216 -14.23 10.75 -12.98
C ASP A 216 -14.68 9.34 -13.38
N ALA A 217 -13.77 8.48 -13.87
CA ALA A 217 -14.07 7.05 -13.99
C ALA A 217 -14.16 6.41 -12.59
N GLN A 218 -14.99 5.39 -12.48
CA GLN A 218 -15.19 4.66 -11.23
C GLN A 218 -15.34 3.16 -11.47
N VAL A 219 -15.05 2.38 -10.44
CA VAL A 219 -15.22 0.92 -10.46
C VAL A 219 -15.83 0.44 -9.16
N LEU A 220 -16.67 -0.58 -9.26
CA LEU A 220 -17.21 -1.27 -8.11
C LEU A 220 -16.38 -2.52 -7.83
N ILE A 221 -16.03 -2.72 -6.58
CA ILE A 221 -15.19 -3.82 -6.12
C ILE A 221 -15.92 -4.53 -4.99
N ASP A 222 -16.05 -5.84 -5.10
CA ASP A 222 -16.56 -6.67 -4.02
C ASP A 222 -15.40 -7.05 -3.09
N VAL A 223 -15.50 -6.64 -1.84
CA VAL A 223 -14.53 -6.88 -0.79
C VAL A 223 -15.14 -7.85 0.21
N LEU A 224 -14.69 -9.10 0.17
CA LEU A 224 -15.11 -10.11 1.16
C LEU A 224 -14.40 -9.90 2.48
N GLU A 225 -15.13 -10.05 3.58
CA GLU A 225 -14.54 -10.08 4.91
C GLU A 225 -13.88 -11.45 5.14
N PRO A 226 -12.58 -11.51 5.50
CA PRO A 226 -11.84 -12.77 5.53
C PRO A 226 -12.40 -13.83 6.46
N ARG A 227 -12.96 -13.41 7.58
CA ARG A 227 -13.59 -14.32 8.56
C ARG A 227 -14.91 -14.87 8.03
N SER A 228 -15.76 -13.99 7.54
CA SER A 228 -17.08 -14.35 7.00
C SER A 228 -16.99 -15.24 5.75
N ALA A 229 -16.00 -15.00 4.90
CA ALA A 229 -15.75 -15.85 3.74
C ALA A 229 -15.33 -17.28 4.14
N ARG A 230 -14.52 -17.44 5.18
CA ARG A 230 -14.11 -18.77 5.69
C ARG A 230 -15.26 -19.51 6.34
N GLU A 231 -16.12 -18.84 7.07
CA GLU A 231 -17.31 -19.42 7.70
C GLU A 231 -18.36 -19.79 6.65
N ALA A 232 -18.60 -18.96 5.64
CA ALA A 232 -19.50 -19.26 4.53
C ALA A 232 -19.05 -20.50 3.75
N ILE A 233 -17.78 -20.60 3.37
CA ILE A 233 -17.21 -21.78 2.69
C ILE A 233 -17.32 -23.03 3.57
N ARG A 234 -17.11 -22.92 4.87
CA ARG A 234 -17.24 -24.02 5.81
C ARG A 234 -18.69 -24.51 5.90
N ASN A 235 -19.65 -23.59 5.97
CA ASN A 235 -21.07 -23.91 6.07
C ASN A 235 -21.62 -24.53 4.77
N GLU A 236 -21.17 -24.07 3.60
CA GLU A 236 -21.51 -24.71 2.32
C GLU A 236 -20.98 -26.15 2.21
N ARG A 237 -19.78 -26.43 2.74
CA ARG A 237 -19.25 -27.80 2.78
C ARG A 237 -20.03 -28.71 3.70
N ILE A 238 -20.48 -28.21 4.87
CA ILE A 238 -21.29 -28.99 5.82
C ILE A 238 -22.70 -29.25 5.27
N ALA A 239 -23.25 -28.36 4.45
CA ALA A 239 -24.56 -28.53 3.81
C ALA A 239 -24.52 -29.44 2.58
N ALA A 240 -23.33 -29.72 2.04
CA ALA A 240 -23.13 -30.62 0.88
C ALA A 240 -22.74 -32.07 1.25
N GLU A 241 -22.50 -32.35 2.54
CA GLU A 241 -22.31 -33.67 3.16
C GLU A 241 -23.65 -34.18 3.78
#